data_744b735e9844abd6a7d9ed081c05e795
#
_entry.id   744b735e9844abd6a7d9ed081c05e795
#
_cell.length_a   1.000
_cell.length_b   1.000
_cell.length_c   1.000
_cell.angle_alpha   90.00
_cell.angle_beta   90.00
_cell.angle_gamma   90.00
#
_symmetry.space_group_name_H-M   'P 1'
#
loop_
_entity.id
_entity.type
_entity.pdbx_description
1 polymer ?
#
loop_
_entity_poly.entity_id
_entity_poly.type
_entity_poly.pdbx_seq_one_letter_code
_entity_poly.pdbx_strand_id
1 'polypeptide(L)'
;IPSIGTPPGNKHPLISTQDEIIDIFCGLGYSVEGGPEIETDFYNFESLNIPKNHPARDMQDTFYLDENRLLRTHTSPVQIRYLERNPPPVRIIAPGRVYRRDAVDATHSPVFNQVEVLCIDQDINFSHLRGTVLTFLKSFFGDIPVRFRASYFPFTEPSAEVDVQWK
;
A
#
# COMPACT_ATOMS: atom_id res chain seq x y z
N ILE A 1 47.02 6.24 -15.13
CA ILE A 1 46.37 6.76 -13.90
C ILE A 1 45.24 5.80 -13.59
N PRO A 2 45.28 5.10 -12.44
CA PRO A 2 44.13 4.26 -12.05
C PRO A 2 42.90 5.15 -11.90
N SER A 3 41.80 4.79 -12.56
CA SER A 3 40.52 5.48 -12.40
C SER A 3 40.09 5.31 -10.94
N ILE A 4 40.05 6.40 -10.21
CA ILE A 4 39.39 6.42 -8.90
C ILE A 4 37.91 6.11 -9.20
N GLY A 5 37.48 4.90 -8.86
CA GLY A 5 36.09 4.53 -9.02
C GLY A 5 35.23 5.56 -8.29
N THR A 6 34.20 6.07 -8.96
CA THR A 6 33.20 6.92 -8.29
C THR A 6 32.62 6.13 -7.10
N PRO A 7 32.64 6.71 -5.89
CA PRO A 7 32.01 6.02 -4.75
C PRO A 7 30.56 5.70 -5.07
N PRO A 8 30.05 4.53 -4.68
CA PRO A 8 28.66 4.21 -4.88
C PRO A 8 27.79 5.30 -4.24
N GLY A 9 26.80 5.82 -5.01
CA GLY A 9 25.87 6.81 -4.49
C GLY A 9 25.04 6.22 -3.33
N ASN A 10 24.57 7.08 -2.43
CA ASN A 10 23.65 6.67 -1.38
C ASN A 10 22.23 6.44 -1.96
N LYS A 11 21.52 5.44 -1.45
CA LYS A 11 20.10 5.25 -1.75
C LYS A 11 19.27 6.45 -1.30
N HIS A 12 18.28 6.82 -2.07
CA HIS A 12 17.32 7.86 -1.67
C HIS A 12 16.57 7.41 -0.38
N PRO A 13 16.31 8.30 0.60
CA PRO A 13 15.64 7.93 1.84
C PRO A 13 14.32 7.16 1.65
N LEU A 14 13.48 7.58 0.70
CA LEU A 14 12.23 6.86 0.38
C LEU A 14 12.47 5.41 -0.06
N ILE A 15 13.52 5.16 -0.84
CA ILE A 15 13.86 3.80 -1.29
C ILE A 15 14.37 2.99 -0.11
N SER A 16 15.23 3.56 0.73
CA SER A 16 15.74 2.87 1.92
C SER A 16 14.61 2.52 2.90
N THR A 17 13.65 3.43 3.09
CA THR A 17 12.47 3.19 3.91
C THR A 17 11.57 2.09 3.32
N GLN A 18 11.38 2.10 2.01
CA GLN A 18 10.61 1.05 1.34
C GLN A 18 11.29 -0.31 1.46
N ASP A 19 12.62 -0.37 1.28
CA ASP A 19 13.39 -1.61 1.44
C ASP A 19 13.25 -2.16 2.87
N GLU A 20 13.33 -1.31 3.89
CA GLU A 20 13.16 -1.70 5.30
C GLU A 20 11.75 -2.25 5.58
N ILE A 21 10.71 -1.62 5.05
CA ILE A 21 9.33 -2.12 5.16
C ILE A 21 9.21 -3.49 4.49
N ILE A 22 9.77 -3.65 3.30
CA ILE A 22 9.79 -4.91 2.55
C ILE A 22 10.48 -6.01 3.37
N ASP A 23 11.66 -5.74 3.90
CA ASP A 23 12.43 -6.72 4.66
C ASP A 23 11.68 -7.21 5.90
N ILE A 24 10.99 -6.30 6.61
CA ILE A 24 10.16 -6.66 7.78
C ILE A 24 9.02 -7.61 7.35
N PHE A 25 8.27 -7.27 6.30
CA PHE A 25 7.16 -8.11 5.86
C PHE A 25 7.61 -9.43 5.24
N CYS A 26 8.73 -9.46 4.54
CA CYS A 26 9.35 -10.71 4.07
C CYS A 26 9.73 -11.61 5.26
N GLY A 27 10.26 -11.02 6.34
CA GLY A 27 10.52 -11.73 7.60
C GLY A 27 9.27 -12.28 8.28
N LEU A 28 8.09 -11.71 8.00
CA LEU A 28 6.77 -12.20 8.46
C LEU A 28 6.13 -13.22 7.51
N GLY A 29 6.82 -13.60 6.43
CA GLY A 29 6.36 -14.60 5.46
C GLY A 29 5.48 -14.04 4.33
N TYR A 30 5.56 -12.75 4.06
CA TYR A 30 4.91 -12.13 2.90
C TYR A 30 5.84 -12.11 1.70
N SER A 31 5.29 -12.29 0.49
CA SER A 31 6.00 -12.06 -0.77
C SER A 31 5.73 -10.66 -1.31
N VAL A 32 6.69 -10.13 -2.06
CA VAL A 32 6.60 -8.80 -2.67
C VAL A 32 6.02 -8.95 -4.07
N GLU A 33 4.95 -8.22 -4.34
CA GLU A 33 4.29 -8.20 -5.64
C GLU A 33 4.21 -6.79 -6.21
N GLY A 34 4.32 -6.70 -7.52
CA GLY A 34 4.28 -5.43 -8.25
C GLY A 34 3.21 -5.42 -9.34
N GLY A 35 2.87 -4.22 -9.79
CA GLY A 35 1.94 -4.03 -10.89
C GLY A 35 2.17 -2.70 -11.60
N PRO A 36 1.47 -2.46 -12.74
CA PRO A 36 1.64 -1.27 -13.53
C PRO A 36 1.17 -0.01 -12.80
N GLU A 37 1.82 1.12 -13.06
CA GLU A 37 1.39 2.43 -12.57
C GLU A 37 0.22 3.00 -13.39
N ILE A 38 0.15 2.64 -14.67
CA ILE A 38 -0.99 2.93 -15.54
C ILE A 38 -1.95 1.75 -15.45
N GLU A 39 -3.12 1.98 -14.92
CA GLU A 39 -4.14 0.96 -14.69
C GLU A 39 -5.42 1.22 -15.48
N THR A 40 -6.24 0.20 -15.58
CA THR A 40 -7.60 0.36 -16.06
C THR A 40 -8.54 0.72 -14.92
N ASP A 41 -9.63 1.39 -15.26
CA ASP A 41 -10.71 1.70 -14.32
C ASP A 41 -11.24 0.44 -13.62
N PHE A 42 -11.31 -0.68 -14.35
CA PHE A 42 -11.71 -1.97 -13.81
C PHE A 42 -10.84 -2.40 -12.61
N TYR A 43 -9.51 -2.46 -12.77
CA TYR A 43 -8.61 -2.90 -11.70
C TYR A 43 -8.48 -1.89 -10.56
N ASN A 44 -8.55 -0.59 -10.88
CA ASN A 44 -8.37 0.44 -9.86
C ASN A 44 -9.63 0.67 -9.01
N PHE A 45 -10.82 0.32 -9.53
CA PHE A 45 -12.09 0.60 -8.86
C PHE A 45 -13.07 -0.57 -8.89
N GLU A 46 -13.54 -1.01 -10.06
CA GLU A 46 -14.68 -1.93 -10.16
C GLU A 46 -14.42 -3.29 -9.48
N SER A 47 -13.26 -3.88 -9.73
CA SER A 47 -12.84 -5.16 -9.12
C SER A 47 -12.61 -5.09 -7.60
N LEU A 48 -12.49 -3.87 -7.06
CA LEU A 48 -12.35 -3.60 -5.63
C LEU A 48 -13.68 -3.21 -4.98
N ASN A 49 -14.81 -3.50 -5.63
CA ASN A 49 -16.15 -3.18 -5.16
C ASN A 49 -16.43 -1.65 -5.08
N ILE A 50 -15.82 -0.89 -5.97
CA ILE A 50 -16.03 0.55 -6.14
C ILE A 50 -16.64 0.80 -7.53
N PRO A 51 -17.94 0.54 -7.74
CA PRO A 51 -18.60 0.72 -9.04
C PRO A 51 -18.67 2.20 -9.44
N LYS A 52 -19.04 2.46 -10.70
CA LYS A 52 -19.00 3.81 -11.28
C LYS A 52 -19.75 4.90 -10.49
N ASN A 53 -20.83 4.52 -9.80
CA ASN A 53 -21.64 5.46 -9.01
C ASN A 53 -21.31 5.40 -7.50
N HIS A 54 -20.18 4.81 -7.12
CA HIS A 54 -19.81 4.69 -5.71
C HIS A 54 -19.21 6.02 -5.19
N PRO A 55 -19.65 6.53 -4.01
CA PRO A 55 -19.16 7.79 -3.46
C PRO A 55 -17.63 7.85 -3.26
N ALA A 56 -16.99 6.70 -3.03
CA ALA A 56 -15.53 6.64 -2.89
C ALA A 56 -14.76 7.03 -4.16
N ARG A 57 -15.38 7.06 -5.32
CA ARG A 57 -14.75 7.57 -6.55
C ARG A 57 -14.57 9.07 -6.52
N ASP A 58 -15.57 9.80 -6.01
CA ASP A 58 -15.53 11.25 -5.89
C ASP A 58 -14.52 11.70 -4.82
N MET A 59 -14.24 10.82 -3.83
CA MET A 59 -13.24 11.06 -2.79
C MET A 59 -11.80 10.86 -3.27
N GLN A 60 -11.60 10.24 -4.44
CA GLN A 60 -10.28 9.99 -5.01
C GLN A 60 -10.10 10.81 -6.27
N ASP A 61 -9.50 11.98 -6.13
CA ASP A 61 -9.09 12.79 -7.29
C ASP A 61 -8.12 12.00 -8.16
N THR A 62 -8.61 11.53 -9.32
CA THR A 62 -7.92 10.60 -10.19
C THR A 62 -7.37 11.28 -11.43
N PHE A 63 -6.13 10.95 -11.81
CA PHE A 63 -5.56 11.34 -13.10
C PHE A 63 -5.96 10.32 -14.17
N TYR A 64 -6.96 10.63 -14.98
CA TYR A 64 -7.33 9.85 -16.14
C TYR A 64 -6.44 10.20 -17.35
N LEU A 65 -5.98 9.19 -18.07
CA LEU A 65 -5.24 9.32 -19.31
C LEU A 65 -6.18 9.27 -20.52
N ASP A 66 -7.22 8.46 -20.41
CA ASP A 66 -8.33 8.34 -21.36
C ASP A 66 -9.58 7.78 -20.65
N GLU A 67 -10.59 7.38 -21.43
CA GLU A 67 -11.87 6.89 -20.89
C GLU A 67 -11.74 5.63 -19.99
N ASN A 68 -10.68 4.84 -20.15
CA ASN A 68 -10.51 3.55 -19.49
C ASN A 68 -9.20 3.40 -18.72
N ARG A 69 -8.23 4.30 -18.91
CA ARG A 69 -6.91 4.23 -18.29
C ARG A 69 -6.66 5.44 -17.40
N LEU A 70 -5.99 5.18 -16.30
CA LEU A 70 -5.67 6.16 -15.28
C LEU A 70 -4.30 5.88 -14.62
N LEU A 71 -3.77 6.84 -13.91
CA LEU A 71 -2.68 6.60 -12.97
C LEU A 71 -3.28 6.05 -11.66
N ARG A 72 -2.79 4.88 -11.22
CA ARG A 72 -3.36 4.19 -10.05
C ARG A 72 -3.36 5.09 -8.81
N THR A 73 -4.48 5.12 -8.09
CA THR A 73 -4.67 5.92 -6.88
C THR A 73 -4.25 5.20 -5.59
N HIS A 74 -3.99 3.91 -5.69
CA HIS A 74 -3.52 3.01 -4.63
C HIS A 74 -2.85 1.78 -5.26
N THR A 75 -2.23 0.93 -4.45
CA THR A 75 -1.58 -0.30 -4.93
C THR A 75 -2.50 -1.52 -4.92
N SER A 76 -3.77 -1.38 -4.52
CA SER A 76 -4.76 -2.47 -4.47
C SER A 76 -4.99 -3.22 -5.80
N PRO A 77 -4.84 -2.62 -7.00
CA PRO A 77 -4.90 -3.36 -8.26
C PRO A 77 -3.97 -4.57 -8.32
N VAL A 78 -2.81 -4.49 -7.65
CA VAL A 78 -1.85 -5.60 -7.57
C VAL A 78 -2.48 -6.82 -6.91
N GLN A 79 -3.31 -6.63 -5.88
CA GLN A 79 -3.98 -7.71 -5.16
C GLN A 79 -4.91 -8.49 -6.10
N ILE A 80 -5.71 -7.78 -6.90
CA ILE A 80 -6.63 -8.42 -7.86
C ILE A 80 -5.84 -9.19 -8.92
N ARG A 81 -4.83 -8.56 -9.53
CA ARG A 81 -3.98 -9.20 -10.54
C ARG A 81 -3.27 -10.45 -10.02
N TYR A 82 -2.89 -10.43 -8.74
CA TYR A 82 -2.28 -11.58 -8.09
C TYR A 82 -3.30 -12.71 -7.87
N LEU A 83 -4.49 -12.38 -7.35
CA LEU A 83 -5.55 -13.34 -7.05
C LEU A 83 -6.15 -14.01 -8.29
N GLU A 84 -6.11 -13.35 -9.45
CA GLU A 84 -6.51 -13.97 -10.73
C GLU A 84 -5.64 -15.18 -11.12
N ARG A 85 -4.43 -15.28 -10.59
CA ARG A 85 -3.45 -16.31 -10.93
C ARG A 85 -3.09 -17.24 -9.78
N ASN A 86 -3.36 -16.80 -8.57
CA ASN A 86 -2.92 -17.47 -7.36
C ASN A 86 -4.09 -17.64 -6.38
N PRO A 87 -4.62 -18.85 -6.22
CA PRO A 87 -5.67 -19.09 -5.23
C PRO A 87 -5.10 -18.97 -3.80
N PRO A 88 -5.97 -18.66 -2.81
CA PRO A 88 -5.59 -18.71 -1.41
C PRO A 88 -5.04 -20.08 -0.97
N PRO A 89 -4.13 -20.14 0.03
CA PRO A 89 -3.74 -19.03 0.92
C PRO A 89 -2.75 -18.06 0.27
N VAL A 90 -2.90 -16.75 0.58
CA VAL A 90 -2.12 -15.67 0.00
C VAL A 90 -1.60 -14.73 1.09
N ARG A 91 -0.32 -14.37 1.00
CA ARG A 91 0.32 -13.35 1.83
C ARG A 91 1.26 -12.52 0.97
N ILE A 92 0.83 -11.33 0.60
CA ILE A 92 1.60 -10.43 -0.26
C ILE A 92 1.65 -9.02 0.30
N ILE A 93 2.71 -8.29 -0.07
CA ILE A 93 2.78 -6.84 0.04
C ILE A 93 2.92 -6.24 -1.36
N ALA A 94 2.30 -5.11 -1.55
CA ALA A 94 2.31 -4.37 -2.81
C ALA A 94 2.87 -2.95 -2.58
N PRO A 95 4.19 -2.78 -2.56
CA PRO A 95 4.81 -1.47 -2.52
C PRO A 95 4.75 -0.81 -3.90
N GLY A 96 4.56 0.52 -3.93
CA GLY A 96 4.61 1.22 -5.20
C GLY A 96 4.20 2.67 -5.13
N ARG A 97 4.49 3.38 -6.23
CA ARG A 97 4.10 4.76 -6.42
C ARG A 97 2.63 4.84 -6.80
N VAL A 98 1.95 5.83 -6.26
CA VAL A 98 0.52 6.11 -6.48
C VAL A 98 0.31 7.60 -6.73
N TYR A 99 -0.84 7.95 -7.31
CA TYR A 99 -1.10 9.26 -7.87
C TYR A 99 -2.51 9.74 -7.48
N ARG A 100 -2.61 10.96 -6.94
CA ARG A 100 -3.90 11.60 -6.63
C ARG A 100 -3.84 13.08 -6.99
N ARG A 101 -4.92 13.63 -7.50
CA ARG A 101 -5.04 15.06 -7.87
C ARG A 101 -5.24 15.97 -6.66
N ASP A 102 -4.62 15.64 -5.54
CA ASP A 102 -4.67 16.47 -4.36
C ASP A 102 -3.92 17.79 -4.59
N ALA A 103 -4.39 18.84 -3.95
CA ALA A 103 -3.64 20.08 -3.88
C ALA A 103 -2.35 19.86 -3.08
N VAL A 104 -1.24 20.41 -3.56
CA VAL A 104 0.03 20.29 -2.88
C VAL A 104 0.03 21.16 -1.62
N ASP A 105 0.23 20.55 -0.46
CA ASP A 105 0.42 21.23 0.81
C ASP A 105 1.56 20.57 1.63
N ALA A 106 1.67 20.89 2.92
CA ALA A 106 2.71 20.33 3.78
C ALA A 106 2.56 18.81 4.03
N THR A 107 1.39 18.23 3.78
CA THR A 107 1.04 16.84 4.08
C THR A 107 0.58 16.04 2.86
N HIS A 108 0.29 16.71 1.76
CA HIS A 108 -0.21 16.09 0.53
C HIS A 108 0.73 16.33 -0.64
N SER A 109 1.02 15.27 -1.37
CA SER A 109 1.73 15.29 -2.65
C SER A 109 0.90 14.53 -3.68
N PRO A 110 0.79 15.01 -4.93
CA PRO A 110 0.08 14.30 -5.99
C PRO A 110 0.74 12.97 -6.35
N VAL A 111 1.98 12.76 -5.93
CA VAL A 111 2.75 11.53 -6.13
C VAL A 111 3.33 11.12 -4.78
N PHE A 112 3.00 9.90 -4.33
CA PHE A 112 3.57 9.35 -3.09
C PHE A 112 3.76 7.84 -3.20
N ASN A 113 4.44 7.25 -2.21
CA ASN A 113 4.62 5.81 -2.14
C ASN A 113 3.65 5.21 -1.14
N GLN A 114 3.08 4.06 -1.48
CA GLN A 114 2.17 3.29 -0.65
C GLN A 114 2.67 1.84 -0.56
N VAL A 115 2.43 1.20 0.57
CA VAL A 115 2.60 -0.24 0.73
C VAL A 115 1.29 -0.80 1.22
N GLU A 116 0.67 -1.66 0.45
CA GLU A 116 -0.50 -2.43 0.87
C GLU A 116 -0.12 -3.85 1.23
N VAL A 117 -0.87 -4.43 2.17
CA VAL A 117 -0.64 -5.79 2.68
C VAL A 117 -1.92 -6.57 2.54
N LEU A 118 -1.84 -7.75 1.93
CA LEU A 118 -2.96 -8.68 1.80
C LEU A 118 -2.61 -10.02 2.43
N CYS A 119 -3.50 -10.50 3.30
CA CYS A 119 -3.45 -11.87 3.82
C CYS A 119 -4.82 -12.51 3.69
N ILE A 120 -4.89 -13.61 2.93
CA ILE A 120 -6.09 -14.46 2.80
C ILE A 120 -5.69 -15.86 3.21
N ASP A 121 -6.31 -16.37 4.26
CA ASP A 121 -6.06 -17.72 4.76
C ASP A 121 -7.30 -18.20 5.55
N GLN A 122 -7.32 -19.49 5.92
CA GLN A 122 -8.36 -20.03 6.80
C GLN A 122 -8.22 -19.44 8.21
N ASP A 123 -9.35 -19.23 8.87
CA ASP A 123 -9.43 -18.77 10.27
C ASP A 123 -8.78 -17.40 10.56
N ILE A 124 -8.49 -16.61 9.53
CA ILE A 124 -7.98 -15.23 9.70
C ILE A 124 -9.07 -14.37 10.35
N ASN A 125 -8.67 -13.61 11.36
CA ASN A 125 -9.55 -12.69 12.08
C ASN A 125 -8.82 -11.37 12.42
N PHE A 126 -9.54 -10.43 13.01
CA PHE A 126 -9.02 -9.12 13.34
C PHE A 126 -7.82 -9.14 14.29
N SER A 127 -7.71 -10.15 15.16
CA SER A 127 -6.54 -10.30 16.04
C SER A 127 -5.26 -10.60 15.27
N HIS A 128 -5.35 -11.35 14.16
CA HIS A 128 -4.21 -11.60 13.26
C HIS A 128 -3.77 -10.31 12.57
N LEU A 129 -4.72 -9.52 12.05
CA LEU A 129 -4.42 -8.20 11.47
C LEU A 129 -3.72 -7.31 12.49
N ARG A 130 -4.30 -7.20 13.71
CA ARG A 130 -3.73 -6.40 14.79
C ARG A 130 -2.32 -6.87 15.16
N GLY A 131 -2.10 -8.18 15.26
CA GLY A 131 -0.80 -8.77 15.56
C GLY A 131 0.25 -8.43 14.51
N THR A 132 -0.09 -8.60 13.23
CA THR A 132 0.80 -8.29 12.11
C THR A 132 1.19 -6.82 12.10
N VAL A 133 0.20 -5.92 12.23
CA VAL A 133 0.45 -4.47 12.25
C VAL A 133 1.30 -4.05 13.44
N LEU A 134 1.02 -4.56 14.65
CA LEU A 134 1.83 -4.27 15.84
C LEU A 134 3.26 -4.76 15.70
N THR A 135 3.47 -5.96 15.15
CA THR A 135 4.81 -6.51 14.90
C THR A 135 5.57 -5.64 13.93
N PHE A 136 4.94 -5.23 12.83
CA PHE A 136 5.52 -4.31 11.88
C PHE A 136 5.92 -2.98 12.54
N LEU A 137 4.98 -2.32 13.21
CA LEU A 137 5.21 -1.01 13.83
C LEU A 137 6.33 -1.06 14.88
N LYS A 138 6.37 -2.12 15.68
CA LYS A 138 7.44 -2.32 16.67
C LYS A 138 8.80 -2.53 16.02
N SER A 139 8.86 -3.29 14.93
CA SER A 139 10.10 -3.52 14.19
C SER A 139 10.60 -2.26 13.51
N PHE A 140 9.70 -1.44 12.98
CA PHE A 140 10.03 -0.25 12.20
C PHE A 140 10.28 1.00 13.07
N PHE A 141 9.45 1.24 14.07
CA PHE A 141 9.54 2.46 14.92
C PHE A 141 10.13 2.20 16.31
N GLY A 142 10.36 0.92 16.69
CA GLY A 142 10.75 0.56 18.05
C GLY A 142 9.56 0.50 19.01
N ASP A 143 9.84 0.63 20.29
CA ASP A 143 8.82 0.54 21.37
C ASP A 143 8.13 1.89 21.55
N ILE A 144 7.08 2.12 20.77
CA ILE A 144 6.28 3.35 20.78
C ILE A 144 4.82 3.02 21.09
N PRO A 145 4.07 3.94 21.71
CA PRO A 145 2.63 3.76 21.94
C PRO A 145 1.87 3.68 20.63
N VAL A 146 1.04 2.62 20.50
CA VAL A 146 0.19 2.38 19.35
C VAL A 146 -1.25 2.22 19.80
N ARG A 147 -2.17 2.90 19.15
CA ARG A 147 -3.60 2.84 19.41
C ARG A 147 -4.35 2.38 18.17
N PHE A 148 -5.17 1.35 18.32
CA PHE A 148 -6.18 0.95 17.33
C PHE A 148 -7.51 1.58 17.68
N ARG A 149 -8.18 2.16 16.71
CA ARG A 149 -9.55 2.68 16.86
C ARG A 149 -10.42 2.19 15.71
N ALA A 150 -11.68 1.88 15.99
CA ALA A 150 -12.63 1.56 14.95
C ALA A 150 -12.77 2.75 14.00
N SER A 151 -12.88 2.45 12.72
CA SER A 151 -13.05 3.44 11.66
C SER A 151 -14.03 2.93 10.61
N TYR A 152 -14.44 3.80 9.72
CA TYR A 152 -15.33 3.47 8.61
C TYR A 152 -14.65 3.81 7.29
N PHE A 153 -14.65 2.82 6.38
CA PHE A 153 -14.30 3.01 4.98
C PHE A 153 -15.43 2.44 4.12
N PRO A 154 -15.86 3.13 3.03
CA PRO A 154 -17.06 2.75 2.28
C PRO A 154 -16.98 1.39 1.56
N PHE A 155 -15.80 0.77 1.48
CA PHE A 155 -15.53 -0.47 0.73
C PHE A 155 -14.93 -1.60 1.59
N THR A 156 -14.83 -1.43 2.91
CA THR A 156 -14.27 -2.44 3.83
C THR A 156 -15.11 -2.57 5.10
N GLU A 157 -15.23 -3.79 5.65
CA GLU A 157 -15.89 -4.08 6.94
C GLU A 157 -15.33 -5.40 7.52
N PRO A 158 -14.92 -5.44 8.81
CA PRO A 158 -14.73 -4.30 9.72
C PRO A 158 -13.50 -3.48 9.34
N SER A 159 -13.46 -2.21 9.77
CA SER A 159 -12.36 -1.30 9.49
C SER A 159 -11.80 -0.67 10.76
N ALA A 160 -10.51 -0.41 10.78
CA ALA A 160 -9.81 0.26 11.85
C ALA A 160 -8.72 1.18 11.33
N GLU A 161 -8.42 2.19 12.10
CA GLU A 161 -7.24 3.04 11.93
C GLU A 161 -6.25 2.81 13.06
N VAL A 162 -4.99 3.07 12.76
CA VAL A 162 -3.89 2.90 13.70
C VAL A 162 -3.16 4.22 13.88
N ASP A 163 -3.14 4.69 15.12
CA ASP A 163 -2.40 5.88 15.49
C ASP A 163 -1.09 5.48 16.16
N VAL A 164 -0.02 6.15 15.77
CA VAL A 164 1.33 5.95 16.29
C VAL A 164 1.77 7.26 16.94
N GLN A 165 2.24 7.19 18.18
CA GLN A 165 2.75 8.39 18.85
C GLN A 165 4.13 8.72 18.31
N TRP A 166 4.20 9.80 17.54
CA TRP A 166 5.46 10.38 17.09
C TRP A 166 6.03 11.33 18.16
N LYS A 167 7.33 11.24 18.43
CA LYS A 167 8.04 12.14 19.35
C LYS A 167 8.42 13.44 18.67
#